data_9a0394b5d1031ebbc05be22743bdebea
#
_entry.id   9a0394b5d1031ebbc05be22743bdebea
#
_cell.length_a   1.000
_cell.length_b   1.000
_cell.length_c   1.000
_cell.angle_alpha   90.00
_cell.angle_beta   90.00
_cell.angle_gamma   90.00
#
_symmetry.space_group_name_H-M   'P 1'
#
loop_
_entity.id
_entity.type
_entity.pdbx_description
1 polymer ?
#
loop_
_entity_poly.entity_id
_entity_poly.type
_entity_poly.pdbx_seq_one_letter_code
_entity_poly.pdbx_strand_id
1 'polypeptide(L)'
;METEKKPLIILTGPTAVGKTDLSIALAKAVNGAVISADSMQVYRYMDIGSAKISKKEMQGVPHYLVDEFMPDEEFNVVKFQEYAKRYLKEIYEKGQIPILVGGTGFYIQAVLYDIDFTSEREDTAYREQLEQLAKEHGAEYLHQMLEKVDAASAKAIHPNNVKRVIRALEFYEKTGRTISCLLYTSPSPRDISGSR
;
A
#
# COMPACT_ATOMS: atom_id res chain seq x y z
N MET A 1 7.72 -6.20 -29.37
CA MET A 1 8.72 -6.59 -28.37
C MET A 1 7.96 -7.16 -27.21
N GLU A 2 8.02 -8.46 -26.98
CA GLU A 2 7.48 -9.05 -25.75
C GLU A 2 8.27 -8.47 -24.58
N THR A 3 7.60 -7.79 -23.69
CA THR A 3 8.19 -7.34 -22.43
C THR A 3 8.48 -8.58 -21.59
N GLU A 4 9.74 -8.92 -21.46
CA GLU A 4 10.19 -10.03 -20.62
C GLU A 4 9.66 -9.85 -19.21
N LYS A 5 8.78 -10.76 -18.77
CA LYS A 5 8.18 -10.72 -17.45
C LYS A 5 9.23 -11.04 -16.39
N LYS A 6 9.58 -10.08 -15.57
CA LYS A 6 10.54 -10.26 -14.48
C LYS A 6 9.84 -10.81 -13.23
N PRO A 7 10.44 -11.77 -12.51
CA PRO A 7 9.83 -12.39 -11.34
C PRO A 7 9.76 -11.39 -10.15
N LEU A 8 8.61 -11.30 -9.50
CA LEU A 8 8.41 -10.57 -8.25
C LEU A 8 7.71 -11.51 -7.27
N ILE A 9 8.28 -11.70 -6.10
CA ILE A 9 7.66 -12.48 -5.02
C ILE A 9 6.96 -11.51 -4.06
N ILE A 10 5.73 -11.83 -3.66
CA ILE A 10 4.96 -11.04 -2.69
C ILE A 10 4.65 -11.90 -1.47
N LEU A 11 5.09 -11.42 -0.30
CA LEU A 11 4.83 -12.04 0.98
C LEU A 11 3.98 -11.09 1.84
N THR A 12 2.70 -11.39 1.93
CA THR A 12 1.74 -10.58 2.68
C THR A 12 1.01 -11.40 3.74
N GLY A 13 0.43 -10.73 4.71
CA GLY A 13 -0.34 -11.34 5.79
C GLY A 13 -0.39 -10.48 7.04
N PRO A 14 -1.17 -10.87 8.07
CA PRO A 14 -1.30 -10.10 9.31
C PRO A 14 0.02 -9.98 10.06
N THR A 15 0.09 -9.05 11.02
CA THR A 15 1.25 -8.87 11.89
C THR A 15 1.49 -10.13 12.73
N ALA A 16 2.75 -10.39 13.08
CA ALA A 16 3.18 -11.50 13.95
C ALA A 16 2.97 -12.93 13.43
N VAL A 17 2.79 -13.14 12.11
CA VAL A 17 2.66 -14.48 11.50
C VAL A 17 4.00 -15.04 10.98
N GLY A 18 5.14 -14.46 11.35
CA GLY A 18 6.46 -14.97 10.94
C GLY A 18 6.90 -14.56 9.53
N LYS A 19 6.31 -13.49 8.93
CA LYS A 19 6.72 -13.01 7.60
C LYS A 19 8.21 -12.69 7.50
N THR A 20 8.77 -12.09 8.55
CA THR A 20 10.17 -11.66 8.60
C THR A 20 11.12 -12.85 8.43
N ASP A 21 10.97 -13.90 9.24
CA ASP A 21 11.82 -15.09 9.17
C ASP A 21 11.67 -15.80 7.82
N LEU A 22 10.43 -15.92 7.35
CA LEU A 22 10.14 -16.53 6.06
C LEU A 22 10.75 -15.73 4.90
N SER A 23 10.70 -14.39 4.95
CA SER A 23 11.27 -13.54 3.91
C SER A 23 12.80 -13.68 3.80
N ILE A 24 13.48 -13.82 4.93
CA ILE A 24 14.93 -14.03 4.98
C ILE A 24 15.29 -15.41 4.43
N ALA A 25 14.58 -16.45 4.87
CA ALA A 25 14.81 -17.81 4.37
C ALA A 25 14.59 -17.89 2.85
N LEU A 26 13.51 -17.26 2.37
CA LEU A 26 13.18 -17.20 0.95
C LEU A 26 14.23 -16.40 0.16
N ALA A 27 14.64 -15.22 0.66
CA ALA A 27 15.65 -14.39 0.01
C ALA A 27 16.97 -15.14 -0.15
N LYS A 28 17.39 -15.89 0.85
CA LYS A 28 18.61 -16.73 0.77
C LYS A 28 18.46 -17.86 -0.24
N ALA A 29 17.27 -18.47 -0.31
CA ALA A 29 17.02 -19.61 -1.23
C ALA A 29 17.00 -19.18 -2.70
N VAL A 30 16.55 -17.96 -3.01
CA VAL A 30 16.37 -17.49 -4.39
C VAL A 30 17.36 -16.39 -4.80
N ASN A 31 18.40 -16.15 -4.03
CA ASN A 31 19.30 -15.00 -4.22
C ASN A 31 18.49 -13.69 -4.32
N GLY A 32 17.61 -13.44 -3.35
CA GLY A 32 16.68 -12.32 -3.38
C GLY A 32 17.07 -11.15 -2.49
N ALA A 33 16.33 -10.06 -2.64
CA ALA A 33 16.39 -8.88 -1.78
C ALA A 33 14.98 -8.46 -1.37
N VAL A 34 14.83 -7.96 -0.16
CA VAL A 34 13.54 -7.59 0.44
C VAL A 34 13.25 -6.12 0.23
N ILE A 35 12.02 -5.78 -0.18
CA ILE A 35 11.45 -4.43 -0.14
C ILE A 35 10.33 -4.44 0.90
N SER A 36 10.45 -3.63 1.96
CA SER A 36 9.43 -3.53 3.01
C SER A 36 8.23 -2.72 2.52
N ALA A 37 7.05 -3.33 2.50
CA ALA A 37 5.76 -2.67 2.24
C ALA A 37 5.04 -2.38 3.58
N ASP A 38 5.75 -1.70 4.47
CA ASP A 38 5.26 -1.27 5.79
C ASP A 38 5.40 0.24 5.92
N SER A 39 4.34 0.92 6.37
CA SER A 39 4.31 2.37 6.48
C SER A 39 5.07 2.93 7.68
N MET A 40 5.48 2.09 8.63
CA MET A 40 6.14 2.51 9.85
C MET A 40 7.63 2.13 9.88
N GLN A 41 7.99 0.97 9.33
CA GLN A 41 9.38 0.48 9.33
C GLN A 41 10.33 1.33 8.50
N VAL A 42 9.80 2.14 7.60
CA VAL A 42 10.57 3.05 6.74
C VAL A 42 11.21 4.20 7.52
N TYR A 43 10.63 4.59 8.66
CA TYR A 43 11.12 5.71 9.46
C TYR A 43 12.26 5.32 10.40
N ARG A 44 13.31 6.13 10.43
CA ARG A 44 14.41 6.01 11.39
C ARG A 44 13.90 6.26 12.81
N TYR A 45 14.55 5.66 13.78
CA TYR A 45 14.28 5.84 15.23
C TYR A 45 12.89 5.37 15.69
N MET A 46 12.04 4.86 14.79
CA MET A 46 10.75 4.29 15.15
C MET A 46 10.87 2.77 15.31
N ASP A 47 11.66 2.32 16.30
CA ASP A 47 12.00 0.90 16.47
C ASP A 47 11.03 0.17 17.40
N ILE A 48 10.47 0.90 18.37
CA ILE A 48 9.53 0.34 19.35
C ILE A 48 8.12 0.36 18.78
N GLY A 49 7.44 -0.80 18.79
CA GLY A 49 6.06 -0.92 18.33
C GLY A 49 5.87 -1.08 16.82
N SER A 50 6.91 -0.89 16.02
CA SER A 50 6.87 -1.07 14.54
C SER A 50 7.25 -2.48 14.10
N ALA A 51 7.70 -3.32 15.02
CA ALA A 51 8.29 -4.65 14.73
C ALA A 51 9.36 -4.59 13.61
N LYS A 52 10.15 -3.50 13.62
CA LYS A 52 11.20 -3.26 12.64
C LYS A 52 12.29 -4.32 12.75
N ILE A 53 12.70 -4.83 11.60
CA ILE A 53 13.79 -5.79 11.53
C ILE A 53 15.14 -5.13 11.84
N SER A 54 15.91 -5.71 12.73
CA SER A 54 17.27 -5.27 13.04
C SER A 54 18.29 -5.78 12.01
N LYS A 55 19.44 -5.11 11.90
CA LYS A 55 20.53 -5.55 11.01
C LYS A 55 21.00 -6.98 11.29
N LYS A 56 20.96 -7.41 12.55
CA LYS A 56 21.31 -8.78 12.94
C LYS A 56 20.28 -9.79 12.40
N GLU A 57 19.01 -9.47 12.51
CA GLU A 57 17.92 -10.31 12.00
C GLU A 57 17.90 -10.37 10.48
N MET A 58 18.34 -9.34 9.77
CA MET A 58 18.46 -9.34 8.29
C MET A 58 19.44 -10.41 7.78
N GLN A 59 20.37 -10.90 8.60
CA GLN A 59 21.30 -11.99 8.31
C GLN A 59 22.03 -11.84 6.96
N GLY A 60 22.39 -10.60 6.59
CA GLY A 60 23.08 -10.29 5.33
C GLY A 60 22.18 -10.17 4.11
N VAL A 61 20.87 -10.40 4.22
CA VAL A 61 19.91 -10.17 3.14
C VAL A 61 19.71 -8.67 2.96
N PRO A 62 19.83 -8.12 1.73
CA PRO A 62 19.53 -6.71 1.48
C PRO A 62 18.06 -6.40 1.75
N HIS A 63 17.83 -5.31 2.50
CA HIS A 63 16.49 -4.78 2.80
C HIS A 63 16.41 -3.33 2.37
N TYR A 64 15.35 -3.00 1.68
CA TYR A 64 15.03 -1.66 1.18
C TYR A 64 13.74 -1.16 1.83
N LEU A 65 13.58 0.16 1.98
CA LEU A 65 12.49 0.83 2.66
C LEU A 65 12.39 0.44 4.15
N VAL A 66 13.56 0.33 4.78
CA VAL A 66 13.70 0.19 6.24
C VAL A 66 14.71 1.24 6.70
N ASP A 67 14.38 2.07 7.68
CA ASP A 67 15.25 3.15 8.21
C ASP A 67 15.74 4.17 7.15
N GLU A 68 14.93 4.50 6.17
CA GLU A 68 15.35 5.40 5.08
C GLU A 68 14.89 6.84 5.28
N PHE A 69 13.76 7.08 5.91
CA PHE A 69 13.16 8.39 6.10
C PHE A 69 13.25 8.88 7.54
N MET A 70 13.30 10.19 7.71
CA MET A 70 13.19 10.80 9.03
C MET A 70 11.71 10.88 9.44
N PRO A 71 11.38 10.88 10.76
CA PRO A 71 9.99 10.90 11.22
C PRO A 71 9.19 12.14 10.83
N ASP A 72 9.85 13.24 10.51
CA ASP A 72 9.27 14.50 10.04
C ASP A 72 9.08 14.54 8.50
N GLU A 73 9.64 13.58 7.77
CA GLU A 73 9.43 13.46 6.34
C GLU A 73 8.10 12.77 6.03
N GLU A 74 7.33 13.35 5.13
CA GLU A 74 6.12 12.71 4.66
C GLU A 74 6.44 11.47 3.83
N PHE A 75 5.86 10.32 4.21
CA PHE A 75 5.92 9.09 3.44
C PHE A 75 4.51 8.57 3.18
N ASN A 76 4.14 8.52 1.90
CA ASN A 76 2.82 8.11 1.44
C ASN A 76 2.95 7.05 0.34
N VAL A 77 1.81 6.57 -0.19
CA VAL A 77 1.78 5.51 -1.21
C VAL A 77 2.48 5.93 -2.52
N VAL A 78 2.44 7.21 -2.87
CA VAL A 78 3.11 7.74 -4.08
C VAL A 78 4.61 7.60 -3.96
N LYS A 79 5.18 8.10 -2.84
CA LYS A 79 6.61 7.95 -2.54
C LYS A 79 6.98 6.46 -2.43
N PHE A 80 6.16 5.66 -1.76
CA PHE A 80 6.40 4.22 -1.68
C PHE A 80 6.53 3.60 -3.08
N GLN A 81 5.58 3.87 -3.98
CA GLN A 81 5.60 3.31 -5.33
C GLN A 81 6.84 3.76 -6.11
N GLU A 82 7.20 5.04 -6.03
CA GLU A 82 8.39 5.59 -6.69
C GLU A 82 9.68 4.88 -6.23
N TYR A 83 9.85 4.78 -4.91
CA TYR A 83 11.03 4.12 -4.32
C TYR A 83 11.02 2.61 -4.60
N ALA A 84 9.88 1.96 -4.48
CA ALA A 84 9.75 0.53 -4.78
C ALA A 84 10.12 0.23 -6.25
N LYS A 85 9.64 1.02 -7.22
CA LYS A 85 10.02 0.89 -8.64
C LYS A 85 11.53 1.06 -8.85
N ARG A 86 12.15 2.04 -8.19
CA ARG A 86 13.59 2.26 -8.24
C ARG A 86 14.35 1.05 -7.69
N TYR A 87 13.94 0.51 -6.55
CA TYR A 87 14.58 -0.65 -5.94
C TYR A 87 14.32 -1.95 -6.71
N LEU A 88 13.15 -2.14 -7.28
CA LEU A 88 12.88 -3.25 -8.19
C LEU A 88 13.89 -3.26 -9.35
N LYS A 89 14.11 -2.10 -9.98
CA LYS A 89 15.10 -1.98 -11.07
C LYS A 89 16.50 -2.32 -10.58
N GLU A 90 16.94 -1.74 -9.47
CA GLU A 90 18.26 -1.99 -8.87
C GLU A 90 18.48 -3.47 -8.54
N ILE A 91 17.48 -4.14 -7.94
CA ILE A 91 17.55 -5.55 -7.57
C ILE A 91 17.68 -6.42 -8.81
N TYR A 92 16.91 -6.15 -9.88
CA TYR A 92 17.03 -6.88 -11.14
C TYR A 92 18.38 -6.65 -11.83
N GLU A 93 18.93 -5.44 -11.79
CA GLU A 93 20.26 -5.14 -12.33
C GLU A 93 21.38 -5.90 -11.62
N LYS A 94 21.19 -6.22 -10.34
CA LYS A 94 22.10 -7.07 -9.55
C LYS A 94 21.88 -8.58 -9.77
N GLY A 95 20.97 -8.97 -10.66
CA GLY A 95 20.62 -10.37 -10.89
C GLY A 95 19.93 -11.06 -9.72
N GLN A 96 19.25 -10.26 -8.88
CA GLN A 96 18.52 -10.74 -7.70
C GLN A 96 17.01 -10.76 -7.95
N ILE A 97 16.29 -11.56 -7.16
CA ILE A 97 14.81 -11.61 -7.19
C ILE A 97 14.27 -10.69 -6.10
N PRO A 98 13.46 -9.67 -6.44
CA PRO A 98 12.82 -8.84 -5.44
C PRO A 98 11.70 -9.58 -4.71
N ILE A 99 11.63 -9.36 -3.39
CA ILE A 99 10.61 -9.90 -2.51
C ILE A 99 9.93 -8.74 -1.80
N LEU A 100 8.69 -8.45 -2.16
CA LEU A 100 7.89 -7.40 -1.54
C LEU A 100 7.20 -7.97 -0.30
N VAL A 101 7.56 -7.45 0.88
CA VAL A 101 7.11 -8.00 2.17
C VAL A 101 6.39 -6.95 2.99
N GLY A 102 5.16 -7.22 3.41
CA GLY A 102 4.44 -6.29 4.29
C GLY A 102 2.97 -6.61 4.52
N GLY A 103 2.36 -5.80 5.39
CA GLY A 103 0.94 -5.87 5.70
C GLY A 103 0.10 -4.76 5.08
N THR A 104 0.73 -3.75 4.47
CA THR A 104 0.03 -2.61 3.88
C THR A 104 -0.44 -2.95 2.47
N GLY A 105 -1.63 -3.56 2.38
CA GLY A 105 -2.18 -4.06 1.11
C GLY A 105 -2.24 -3.00 0.01
N PHE A 106 -2.54 -1.75 0.34
CA PHE A 106 -2.59 -0.65 -0.63
C PHE A 106 -1.22 -0.35 -1.26
N TYR A 107 -0.13 -0.46 -0.50
CA TYR A 107 1.22 -0.31 -1.01
C TYR A 107 1.58 -1.42 -2.00
N ILE A 108 1.21 -2.65 -1.66
CA ILE A 108 1.43 -3.81 -2.54
C ILE A 108 0.66 -3.65 -3.84
N GLN A 109 -0.62 -3.25 -3.76
CA GLN A 109 -1.46 -3.00 -4.94
C GLN A 109 -0.91 -1.87 -5.81
N ALA A 110 -0.41 -0.79 -5.21
CA ALA A 110 0.19 0.32 -5.94
C ALA A 110 1.33 -0.11 -6.86
N VAL A 111 2.17 -1.04 -6.40
CA VAL A 111 3.27 -1.59 -7.19
C VAL A 111 2.79 -2.62 -8.21
N LEU A 112 1.90 -3.55 -7.80
CA LEU A 112 1.42 -4.64 -8.65
C LEU A 112 0.64 -4.17 -9.87
N TYR A 113 -0.24 -3.19 -9.66
CA TYR A 113 -1.14 -2.68 -10.70
C TYR A 113 -0.62 -1.41 -11.35
N ASP A 114 0.58 -1.00 -10.98
CA ASP A 114 1.20 0.24 -11.45
C ASP A 114 0.24 1.43 -11.42
N ILE A 115 -0.42 1.62 -10.25
CA ILE A 115 -1.46 2.64 -10.10
C ILE A 115 -0.85 4.01 -10.40
N ASP A 116 -1.43 4.72 -11.34
CA ASP A 116 -1.01 6.08 -11.67
C ASP A 116 -1.55 7.07 -10.63
N PHE A 117 -0.63 7.65 -9.85
CA PHE A 117 -0.91 8.69 -8.86
C PHE A 117 -0.59 10.10 -9.38
N THR A 118 -0.17 10.26 -10.63
CA THR A 118 0.19 11.59 -11.17
C THR A 118 -0.99 12.55 -11.18
N SER A 119 -2.20 12.02 -11.32
CA SER A 119 -3.44 12.79 -11.18
C SER A 119 -3.73 13.27 -9.74
N GLU A 120 -3.08 12.69 -8.72
CA GLU A 120 -3.30 13.13 -7.33
C GLU A 120 -2.62 14.48 -7.00
N ARG A 121 -1.64 14.92 -7.79
CA ARG A 121 -0.90 16.18 -7.54
C ARG A 121 -1.64 17.41 -8.04
N GLU A 122 -2.62 17.28 -8.94
CA GLU A 122 -3.21 18.42 -9.65
C GLU A 122 -4.61 18.83 -9.16
N ASP A 123 -5.26 18.05 -8.30
CA ASP A 123 -6.67 18.31 -7.98
C ASP A 123 -6.94 18.45 -6.48
N THR A 124 -6.24 19.42 -5.85
CA THR A 124 -6.58 19.89 -4.51
C THR A 124 -7.96 20.55 -4.49
N ALA A 125 -8.41 21.12 -5.61
CA ALA A 125 -9.67 21.84 -5.69
C ALA A 125 -10.90 20.96 -5.40
N TYR A 126 -10.96 19.76 -5.97
CA TYR A 126 -12.08 18.84 -5.71
C TYR A 126 -12.08 18.35 -4.25
N ARG A 127 -10.91 18.05 -3.70
CA ARG A 127 -10.77 17.72 -2.29
C ARG A 127 -11.23 18.83 -1.38
N GLU A 128 -10.80 20.06 -1.65
CA GLU A 128 -11.23 21.26 -0.90
C GLU A 128 -12.73 21.48 -0.97
N GLN A 129 -13.35 21.25 -2.14
CA GLN A 129 -14.81 21.27 -2.29
C GLN A 129 -15.50 20.24 -1.43
N LEU A 130 -15.02 18.98 -1.41
CA LEU A 130 -15.59 17.93 -0.58
C LEU A 130 -15.40 18.22 0.91
N GLU A 131 -14.25 18.75 1.31
CA GLU A 131 -14.02 19.18 2.70
C GLU A 131 -14.94 20.33 3.11
N GLN A 132 -15.20 21.27 2.20
CA GLN A 132 -16.15 22.36 2.42
C GLN A 132 -17.59 21.82 2.55
N LEU A 133 -18.02 20.92 1.66
CA LEU A 133 -19.32 20.26 1.75
C LEU A 133 -19.48 19.49 3.06
N ALA A 134 -18.40 18.84 3.54
CA ALA A 134 -18.43 18.15 4.83
C ALA A 134 -18.64 19.11 6.00
N LYS A 135 -18.04 20.33 5.94
CA LYS A 135 -18.24 21.37 6.98
C LYS A 135 -19.63 21.97 6.95
N GLU A 136 -20.20 22.18 5.76
CA GLU A 136 -21.50 22.83 5.56
C GLU A 136 -22.67 21.88 5.80
N HIS A 137 -22.60 20.65 5.30
CA HIS A 137 -23.71 19.70 5.29
C HIS A 137 -23.51 18.48 6.21
N GLY A 138 -22.31 18.36 6.80
CA GLY A 138 -21.98 17.26 7.69
C GLY A 138 -21.43 16.02 6.97
N ALA A 139 -20.87 15.10 7.78
CA ALA A 139 -20.24 13.88 7.29
C ALA A 139 -21.23 12.93 6.58
N GLU A 140 -22.47 12.91 7.05
CA GLU A 140 -23.53 12.06 6.50
C GLU A 140 -23.88 12.42 5.06
N TYR A 141 -23.83 13.70 4.71
CA TYR A 141 -24.06 14.15 3.34
C TYR A 141 -23.03 13.59 2.36
N LEU A 142 -21.75 13.65 2.71
CA LEU A 142 -20.70 13.04 1.88
C LEU A 142 -20.85 11.52 1.79
N HIS A 143 -21.25 10.89 2.88
CA HIS A 143 -21.45 9.46 2.89
C HIS A 143 -22.60 9.03 1.97
N GLN A 144 -23.69 9.79 1.90
CA GLN A 144 -24.77 9.59 0.93
C GLN A 144 -24.32 9.81 -0.51
N MET A 145 -23.39 10.76 -0.76
CA MET A 145 -22.78 10.90 -2.09
C MET A 145 -21.96 9.65 -2.44
N LEU A 146 -21.20 9.10 -1.50
CA LEU A 146 -20.46 7.87 -1.71
C LEU A 146 -21.38 6.68 -1.95
N GLU A 147 -22.49 6.58 -1.24
CA GLU A 147 -23.46 5.49 -1.40
C GLU A 147 -24.03 5.45 -2.82
N LYS A 148 -24.25 6.61 -3.45
CA LYS A 148 -24.75 6.69 -4.83
C LYS A 148 -23.77 6.17 -5.87
N VAL A 149 -22.46 6.31 -5.63
CA VAL A 149 -21.41 5.96 -6.60
C VAL A 149 -20.72 4.64 -6.27
N ASP A 150 -20.61 4.31 -4.98
CA ASP A 150 -19.96 3.08 -4.47
C ASP A 150 -20.64 2.59 -3.19
N ALA A 151 -21.79 1.98 -3.32
CA ALA A 151 -22.57 1.46 -2.18
C ALA A 151 -21.79 0.42 -1.34
N ALA A 152 -20.89 -0.35 -1.97
CA ALA A 152 -20.08 -1.33 -1.25
C ALA A 152 -19.06 -0.64 -0.33
N SER A 153 -18.38 0.40 -0.81
CA SER A 153 -17.49 1.21 0.02
C SER A 153 -18.24 2.01 1.09
N ALA A 154 -19.40 2.56 0.78
CA ALA A 154 -20.23 3.25 1.76
C ALA A 154 -20.63 2.31 2.91
N LYS A 155 -20.98 1.07 2.64
CA LYS A 155 -21.27 0.08 3.67
C LYS A 155 -20.05 -0.27 4.55
N ALA A 156 -18.84 -0.20 3.99
CA ALA A 156 -17.60 -0.54 4.70
C ALA A 156 -16.96 0.64 5.45
N ILE A 157 -17.27 1.88 5.04
CA ILE A 157 -16.69 3.11 5.59
C ILE A 157 -17.72 3.80 6.47
N HIS A 158 -17.38 3.99 7.76
CA HIS A 158 -18.26 4.74 8.65
C HIS A 158 -18.36 6.21 8.24
N PRO A 159 -19.55 6.86 8.25
CA PRO A 159 -19.74 8.25 7.85
C PRO A 159 -18.78 9.25 8.50
N ASN A 160 -18.49 9.08 9.79
CA ASN A 160 -17.56 9.95 10.52
C ASN A 160 -16.11 9.83 10.04
N ASN A 161 -15.76 8.85 9.21
CA ASN A 161 -14.45 8.76 8.60
C ASN A 161 -14.40 9.59 7.31
N VAL A 162 -14.62 10.90 7.45
CA VAL A 162 -14.73 11.87 6.36
C VAL A 162 -13.55 11.79 5.39
N LYS A 163 -12.32 11.66 5.90
CA LYS A 163 -11.12 11.54 5.05
C LYS A 163 -11.18 10.33 4.12
N ARG A 164 -11.72 9.23 4.61
CA ARG A 164 -11.83 7.99 3.84
C ARG A 164 -12.96 8.05 2.82
N VAL A 165 -14.08 8.72 3.18
CA VAL A 165 -15.19 9.01 2.28
C VAL A 165 -14.74 9.91 1.14
N ILE A 166 -14.05 11.02 1.45
CA ILE A 166 -13.50 11.95 0.46
C ILE A 166 -12.58 11.20 -0.51
N ARG A 167 -11.65 10.39 0.00
CA ARG A 167 -10.73 9.63 -0.84
C ARG A 167 -11.44 8.67 -1.81
N ALA A 168 -12.52 8.05 -1.38
CA ALA A 168 -13.32 7.17 -2.24
C ALA A 168 -14.03 7.95 -3.35
N LEU A 169 -14.57 9.13 -3.04
CA LEU A 169 -15.20 10.03 -4.00
C LEU A 169 -14.18 10.58 -5.01
N GLU A 170 -13.01 11.04 -4.55
CA GLU A 170 -11.92 11.48 -5.43
C GLU A 170 -11.48 10.39 -6.40
N PHE A 171 -11.34 9.17 -5.90
CA PHE A 171 -10.95 8.05 -6.74
C PHE A 171 -11.97 7.77 -7.84
N TYR A 172 -13.27 7.81 -7.50
CA TYR A 172 -14.35 7.63 -8.47
C TYR A 172 -14.37 8.75 -9.51
N GLU A 173 -14.27 10.01 -9.08
CA GLU A 173 -14.26 11.18 -9.97
C GLU A 173 -13.12 11.10 -10.99
N LYS A 174 -11.93 10.73 -10.55
CA LYS A 174 -10.73 10.66 -11.38
C LYS A 174 -10.69 9.48 -12.34
N THR A 175 -11.18 8.34 -11.90
CA THR A 175 -10.98 7.06 -12.64
C THR A 175 -12.25 6.51 -13.28
N GLY A 176 -13.41 7.02 -12.91
CA GLY A 176 -14.71 6.43 -13.25
C GLY A 176 -14.92 5.03 -12.67
N ARG A 177 -14.04 4.59 -11.76
CA ARG A 177 -14.10 3.26 -11.12
C ARG A 177 -14.32 3.41 -9.63
N THR A 178 -15.04 2.44 -9.06
CA THR A 178 -15.25 2.40 -7.60
C THR A 178 -14.02 1.87 -6.87
N ILE A 179 -13.74 2.38 -5.68
CA ILE A 179 -12.64 1.87 -4.84
C ILE A 179 -12.91 0.43 -4.39
N SER A 180 -14.19 0.06 -4.24
CA SER A 180 -14.61 -1.32 -3.99
C SER A 180 -14.17 -2.28 -5.09
N CYS A 181 -14.16 -1.85 -6.35
CA CYS A 181 -13.69 -2.66 -7.47
C CYS A 181 -12.20 -3.03 -7.34
N LEU A 182 -11.36 -2.15 -6.80
CA LEU A 182 -9.95 -2.47 -6.51
C LEU A 182 -9.79 -3.48 -5.38
N LEU A 183 -10.69 -3.47 -4.40
CA LEU A 183 -10.63 -4.38 -3.26
C LEU A 183 -11.14 -5.78 -3.61
N TYR A 184 -12.04 -5.90 -4.60
CA TYR A 184 -12.63 -7.18 -5.04
C TYR A 184 -11.74 -8.00 -5.97
N THR A 185 -10.73 -7.41 -6.58
CA THR A 185 -9.81 -8.15 -7.48
C THR A 185 -8.77 -9.01 -6.75
N SER A 186 -8.73 -8.93 -5.41
CA SER A 186 -7.91 -9.84 -4.59
C SER A 186 -8.75 -10.28 -3.39
N PRO A 187 -9.25 -11.53 -3.36
CA PRO A 187 -9.94 -12.03 -2.18
C PRO A 187 -9.01 -11.93 -0.97
N SER A 188 -9.49 -11.27 0.08
CA SER A 188 -8.77 -11.19 1.35
C SER A 188 -8.54 -12.60 1.87
N PRO A 189 -7.38 -12.91 2.49
CA PRO A 189 -7.19 -14.19 3.18
C PRO A 189 -8.28 -14.51 4.22
N ARG A 190 -9.04 -13.50 4.67
CA ARG A 190 -10.22 -13.68 5.54
C ARG A 190 -11.43 -14.24 4.80
N ASP A 191 -11.53 -14.02 3.50
CA ASP A 191 -12.67 -14.48 2.69
C ASP A 191 -12.50 -15.96 2.27
N ILE A 192 -11.29 -16.50 2.38
CA ILE A 192 -10.98 -17.89 2.05
C ILE A 192 -11.23 -18.85 3.24
N SER A 193 -11.37 -18.31 4.46
CA SER A 193 -11.55 -19.12 5.69
C SER A 193 -12.99 -19.52 6.00
N GLY A 194 -13.93 -19.28 5.10
CA GLY A 194 -15.39 -19.48 5.31
C GLY A 194 -15.99 -20.78 4.79
N SER A 195 -15.18 -21.80 4.48
CA SER A 195 -15.74 -23.11 4.10
C SER A 195 -14.92 -24.26 4.66
N ARG A 196 -15.22 -24.63 5.90
CA ARG A 196 -15.12 -25.98 6.45
C ARG A 196 -16.20 -26.20 7.47
#